data_cd7ed87bbc5aee116d3f47f489b1a9b9
#
_entry.id   cd7ed87bbc5aee116d3f47f489b1a9b9
#
_cell.length_a   1.000
_cell.length_b   1.000
_cell.length_c   1.000
_cell.angle_alpha   90.00
_cell.angle_beta   90.00
_cell.angle_gamma   90.00
#
_symmetry.space_group_name_H-M   'P 1'
#
loop_
_entity.id
_entity.type
_entity.pdbx_description
1 polymer ?
#
loop_
_entity_poly.entity_id
_entity_poly.type
_entity_poly.pdbx_seq_one_letter_code
_entity_poly.pdbx_strand_id
1 'polypeptide(L)'
;MKVLPGAYNCFYIASVGGGIKEMNLSSGKVRDLLLTDETGERIWCRELMSFSDDELWIGCESGIYIYNLRTDKYVHLKSSMYDPYSLSDNAVYSLCKDCEGGVWIGSYFGGINYYPHSYTCFERYYPKGVNDGLHGKRIREFCQDSQGKLWIGTEDGGLNRFDPVTKEFKFFTPSLGFTNVHGLCSVENELWVGTFSKGLKVIDTRTETIVRSYQYDGGPHSLNDNNVFAICRTAAGDIYIGTGCGLMRYNRQTDSFDIIPELVGIFVYDIKEDTSGNLWLATYVCGVFRYDVSKKEWKNYVHNEKDEKSLSNNKVLSVFEDSRRNVWLTTQGRGICLFHPETENFTRYDTGNGLPNDVVYQIAEDEDGVFWLTTNNGLARFDLTSGAVKVYTTANGLPSDQFNYRSSFKDKDGTIYFGSIDGFVAFNPKTFSENKYVPSAVITDFLLFNKEMRAGAENSPLQESITFSDKLLL
;
A
#
# COMPACT_ATOMS: atom_id res chain seq x y z
N MET A 1 -34.47 24.23 9.32
CA MET A 1 -35.29 23.09 8.85
C MET A 1 -34.93 22.82 7.40
N LYS A 2 -34.63 21.59 7.04
CA LYS A 2 -34.42 21.14 5.67
C LYS A 2 -35.51 20.13 5.31
N VAL A 3 -35.95 20.16 4.07
CA VAL A 3 -36.94 19.23 3.52
C VAL A 3 -36.38 18.69 2.21
N LEU A 4 -36.31 17.39 2.10
CA LEU A 4 -35.76 16.69 0.93
C LEU A 4 -36.83 15.74 0.38
N PRO A 5 -37.20 15.81 -0.93
CA PRO A 5 -38.01 14.78 -1.55
C PRO A 5 -37.31 13.44 -1.54
N GLY A 6 -38.02 12.41 -1.16
CA GLY A 6 -37.52 11.02 -1.16
C GLY A 6 -38.25 10.17 -2.20
N ALA A 7 -37.80 8.93 -2.37
CA ALA A 7 -38.50 7.93 -3.15
C ALA A 7 -39.86 7.56 -2.54
N TYR A 8 -40.72 6.88 -3.29
CA TYR A 8 -42.00 6.31 -2.82
C TYR A 8 -42.98 7.31 -2.20
N ASN A 9 -43.03 8.54 -2.74
CA ASN A 9 -43.92 9.60 -2.29
C ASN A 9 -43.71 10.03 -0.83
N CYS A 10 -42.47 10.08 -0.40
CA CYS A 10 -42.04 10.50 0.94
C CYS A 10 -41.28 11.82 0.91
N PHE A 11 -41.24 12.50 2.06
CA PHE A 11 -40.31 13.59 2.34
C PHE A 11 -39.49 13.28 3.57
N TYR A 12 -38.19 13.63 3.53
CA TYR A 12 -37.34 13.65 4.70
C TYR A 12 -37.25 15.04 5.26
N ILE A 13 -37.53 15.17 6.55
CA ILE A 13 -37.63 16.46 7.23
C ILE A 13 -36.58 16.45 8.36
N ALA A 14 -35.62 17.36 8.29
CA ALA A 14 -34.64 17.59 9.32
C ALA A 14 -34.92 18.89 10.05
N SER A 15 -34.83 18.86 11.36
CA SER A 15 -34.97 20.04 12.20
C SER A 15 -33.85 20.14 13.22
N VAL A 16 -33.46 21.35 13.58
CA VAL A 16 -32.48 21.64 14.59
C VAL A 16 -32.97 21.11 15.94
N GLY A 17 -32.28 20.14 16.50
CA GLY A 17 -32.65 19.50 17.78
C GLY A 17 -33.88 18.59 17.75
N GLY A 18 -34.50 18.40 16.58
CA GLY A 18 -35.65 17.52 16.38
C GLY A 18 -35.36 16.23 15.61
N GLY A 19 -34.13 16.05 15.22
CA GLY A 19 -33.70 14.88 14.44
C GLY A 19 -34.25 14.84 13.02
N ILE A 20 -34.33 13.66 12.45
CA ILE A 20 -34.76 13.37 11.09
C ILE A 20 -36.03 12.53 11.13
N LYS A 21 -37.02 12.96 10.34
CA LYS A 21 -38.33 12.32 10.20
C LYS A 21 -38.63 12.04 8.73
N GLU A 22 -39.30 10.92 8.47
CA GLU A 22 -39.89 10.61 7.18
C GLU A 22 -41.39 10.86 7.22
N MET A 23 -41.92 11.59 6.25
CA MET A 23 -43.36 11.83 6.08
C MET A 23 -43.85 11.22 4.77
N ASN A 24 -44.77 10.30 4.84
CA ASN A 24 -45.41 9.73 3.65
C ASN A 24 -46.59 10.61 3.24
N LEU A 25 -46.55 11.15 2.02
CA LEU A 25 -47.57 12.10 1.52
C LEU A 25 -48.91 11.44 1.28
N SER A 26 -48.98 10.19 0.90
CA SER A 26 -50.23 9.50 0.61
C SER A 26 -51.02 9.19 1.87
N SER A 27 -50.35 8.86 2.96
CA SER A 27 -51.01 8.47 4.22
C SER A 27 -50.97 9.56 5.30
N GLY A 28 -50.16 10.60 5.12
CA GLY A 28 -49.89 11.63 6.12
C GLY A 28 -49.13 11.11 7.36
N LYS A 29 -48.67 9.86 7.36
CA LYS A 29 -47.95 9.29 8.48
C LYS A 29 -46.53 9.85 8.56
N VAL A 30 -46.10 10.12 9.79
CA VAL A 30 -44.72 10.55 10.11
C VAL A 30 -44.02 9.45 10.93
N ARG A 31 -42.81 9.10 10.52
CA ARG A 31 -41.91 8.14 11.19
C ARG A 31 -40.61 8.85 11.60
N ASP A 32 -40.16 8.61 12.82
CA ASP A 32 -38.86 9.05 13.25
C ASP A 32 -37.76 8.11 12.65
N LEU A 33 -36.75 8.69 11.99
CA LEU A 33 -35.63 7.93 11.46
C LEU A 33 -34.45 7.97 12.42
N LEU A 34 -34.01 9.16 12.82
CA LEU A 34 -32.86 9.37 13.66
C LEU A 34 -33.07 10.60 14.55
N LEU A 35 -33.28 10.43 15.86
CA LEU A 35 -33.54 11.49 16.81
C LEU A 35 -32.35 11.85 17.69
N THR A 36 -31.59 10.82 18.10
CA THR A 36 -30.43 10.93 19.00
C THR A 36 -29.26 10.18 18.45
N ASP A 37 -28.08 10.57 18.85
CA ASP A 37 -26.83 9.83 18.58
C ASP A 37 -26.65 8.62 19.53
N GLU A 38 -25.50 7.95 19.47
CA GLU A 38 -25.17 6.80 20.29
C GLU A 38 -25.05 7.13 21.79
N THR A 39 -24.87 8.40 22.14
CA THR A 39 -24.79 8.88 23.54
C THR A 39 -26.15 9.28 24.10
N GLY A 40 -27.20 9.32 23.26
CA GLY A 40 -28.54 9.78 23.60
C GLY A 40 -28.73 11.29 23.46
N GLU A 41 -27.74 12.01 22.92
CA GLU A 41 -27.88 13.43 22.65
C GLU A 41 -28.66 13.67 21.35
N ARG A 42 -29.43 14.76 21.33
CA ARG A 42 -30.25 15.12 20.17
C ARG A 42 -29.39 15.51 18.97
N ILE A 43 -29.77 15.02 17.79
CA ILE A 43 -29.06 15.30 16.56
C ILE A 43 -29.46 16.69 16.02
N TRP A 44 -28.44 17.48 15.72
CA TRP A 44 -28.56 18.81 15.11
C TRP A 44 -28.19 18.71 13.64
N CYS A 45 -29.22 18.40 12.82
CA CYS A 45 -29.03 18.26 11.38
C CYS A 45 -28.96 19.64 10.69
N ARG A 46 -28.02 19.78 9.77
CA ARG A 46 -27.78 20.97 8.93
C ARG A 46 -28.13 20.74 7.48
N GLU A 47 -27.79 19.53 6.97
CA GLU A 47 -27.98 19.19 5.56
C GLU A 47 -28.51 17.77 5.38
N LEU A 48 -29.29 17.57 4.32
CA LEU A 48 -29.75 16.25 3.87
C LEU A 48 -29.46 16.09 2.39
N MET A 49 -29.03 14.90 2.01
CA MET A 49 -28.77 14.52 0.63
C MET A 49 -29.22 13.08 0.39
N SER A 50 -30.07 12.84 -0.61
CA SER A 50 -30.37 11.50 -1.09
C SER A 50 -29.20 11.03 -1.97
N PHE A 51 -28.53 9.99 -1.55
CA PHE A 51 -27.45 9.40 -2.34
C PHE A 51 -28.01 8.39 -3.35
N SER A 52 -28.97 7.60 -2.91
CA SER A 52 -29.77 6.66 -3.70
C SER A 52 -31.19 6.55 -3.12
N ASP A 53 -32.06 5.73 -3.72
CA ASP A 53 -33.40 5.49 -3.20
C ASP A 53 -33.42 4.88 -1.79
N ASP A 54 -32.32 4.22 -1.41
CA ASP A 54 -32.20 3.51 -0.14
C ASP A 54 -31.20 4.14 0.83
N GLU A 55 -30.46 5.18 0.42
CA GLU A 55 -29.39 5.75 1.21
C GLU A 55 -29.51 7.27 1.36
N LEU A 56 -29.65 7.71 2.61
CA LEU A 56 -29.78 9.11 3.01
C LEU A 56 -28.52 9.56 3.76
N TRP A 57 -27.88 10.62 3.29
CA TRP A 57 -26.76 11.27 3.94
C TRP A 57 -27.25 12.46 4.76
N ILE A 58 -26.87 12.49 6.03
CA ILE A 58 -27.34 13.43 7.03
C ILE A 58 -26.13 14.17 7.61
N GLY A 59 -25.92 15.41 7.20
CA GLY A 59 -24.87 16.28 7.74
C GLY A 59 -25.32 16.96 9.04
N CYS A 60 -24.54 16.77 10.10
CA CYS A 60 -24.87 17.24 11.46
C CYS A 60 -23.73 18.03 12.09
N GLU A 61 -23.96 18.62 13.27
CA GLU A 61 -22.90 19.19 14.12
C GLU A 61 -21.96 18.10 14.70
N SER A 62 -22.39 16.84 14.72
CA SER A 62 -21.66 15.70 15.27
C SER A 62 -21.03 14.80 14.20
N GLY A 63 -21.00 15.21 12.93
CA GLY A 63 -20.48 14.43 11.80
C GLY A 63 -21.54 14.13 10.75
N ILE A 64 -21.36 13.01 10.05
CA ILE A 64 -22.25 12.55 8.98
C ILE A 64 -22.84 11.20 9.37
N TYR A 65 -24.15 11.07 9.29
CA TYR A 65 -24.82 9.77 9.34
C TYR A 65 -25.18 9.34 7.91
N ILE A 66 -24.68 8.19 7.49
CA ILE A 66 -25.08 7.51 6.25
C ILE A 66 -26.12 6.48 6.64
N TYR A 67 -27.40 6.81 6.42
CA TYR A 67 -28.55 6.04 6.87
C TYR A 67 -29.09 5.17 5.74
N ASN A 68 -29.21 3.86 6.00
CA ASN A 68 -29.83 2.91 5.07
C ASN A 68 -31.33 2.79 5.38
N LEU A 69 -32.16 3.25 4.46
CA LEU A 69 -33.62 3.33 4.60
C LEU A 69 -34.34 1.98 4.60
N ARG A 70 -33.69 0.91 4.11
CA ARG A 70 -34.28 -0.45 4.12
C ARG A 70 -34.03 -1.19 5.43
N THR A 71 -32.84 -0.99 5.99
CA THR A 71 -32.39 -1.77 7.15
C THR A 71 -32.51 -1.01 8.46
N ASP A 72 -32.83 0.29 8.40
CA ASP A 72 -32.84 1.23 9.52
C ASP A 72 -31.52 1.26 10.30
N LYS A 73 -30.39 1.00 9.58
CA LYS A 73 -29.03 1.07 10.13
C LYS A 73 -28.30 2.27 9.57
N TYR A 74 -27.33 2.75 10.31
CA TYR A 74 -26.47 3.83 9.85
C TYR A 74 -24.99 3.59 10.16
N VAL A 75 -24.15 4.29 9.40
CA VAL A 75 -22.71 4.48 9.68
C VAL A 75 -22.54 5.93 10.10
N HIS A 76 -21.78 6.18 11.16
CA HIS A 76 -21.49 7.52 11.65
C HIS A 76 -20.03 7.89 11.38
N LEU A 77 -19.79 8.82 10.49
CA LEU A 77 -18.47 9.37 10.16
C LEU A 77 -18.21 10.60 11.04
N LYS A 78 -17.09 10.56 11.76
CA LYS A 78 -16.65 11.63 12.68
C LYS A 78 -15.22 12.06 12.38
N SER A 79 -14.86 13.26 12.78
CA SER A 79 -13.49 13.72 12.87
C SER A 79 -12.76 12.96 13.97
N SER A 80 -11.52 12.56 13.69
CA SER A 80 -10.62 11.92 14.64
C SER A 80 -9.21 12.46 14.46
N MET A 81 -8.59 12.92 15.53
CA MET A 81 -7.19 13.38 15.49
C MET A 81 -6.19 12.24 15.24
N TYR A 82 -6.64 10.99 15.37
CA TYR A 82 -5.82 9.80 15.14
C TYR A 82 -6.03 9.18 13.76
N ASP A 83 -7.02 9.65 12.99
CA ASP A 83 -7.33 9.15 11.66
C ASP A 83 -7.21 10.29 10.63
N PRO A 84 -6.11 10.35 9.85
CA PRO A 84 -5.89 11.39 8.84
C PRO A 84 -6.90 11.35 7.68
N TYR A 85 -7.68 10.28 7.58
CA TYR A 85 -8.72 10.10 6.56
C TYR A 85 -10.14 10.33 7.10
N SER A 86 -10.26 10.71 8.38
CA SER A 86 -11.53 11.10 8.96
C SER A 86 -11.96 12.49 8.49
N LEU A 87 -13.18 12.88 8.83
CA LEU A 87 -13.63 14.25 8.56
C LEU A 87 -12.69 15.27 9.20
N SER A 88 -12.40 16.35 8.50
CA SER A 88 -11.57 17.45 9.01
C SER A 88 -12.23 18.22 10.15
N ASP A 89 -13.57 18.17 10.23
CA ASP A 89 -14.38 18.76 11.29
C ASP A 89 -15.75 18.05 11.36
N ASN A 90 -16.33 17.95 12.57
CA ASN A 90 -17.62 17.31 12.78
C ASN A 90 -18.80 18.18 12.34
N ALA A 91 -18.66 19.50 12.32
CA ALA A 91 -19.75 20.40 11.95
C ALA A 91 -19.96 20.45 10.41
N VAL A 92 -20.82 19.58 9.89
CA VAL A 92 -21.08 19.43 8.45
C VAL A 92 -22.27 20.28 8.02
N TYR A 93 -22.03 21.22 7.10
CA TYR A 93 -23.00 22.23 6.67
C TYR A 93 -23.50 22.06 5.24
N SER A 94 -22.78 21.34 4.41
CA SER A 94 -23.21 21.10 3.03
C SER A 94 -22.76 19.73 2.53
N LEU A 95 -23.59 19.13 1.69
CA LEU A 95 -23.34 17.86 1.00
C LEU A 95 -23.68 18.03 -0.47
N CYS A 96 -22.83 17.57 -1.36
CA CYS A 96 -23.05 17.60 -2.79
C CYS A 96 -22.51 16.31 -3.44
N LYS A 97 -23.39 15.59 -4.12
CA LYS A 97 -23.01 14.43 -4.93
C LYS A 97 -22.58 14.91 -6.31
N ASP A 98 -21.41 14.49 -6.77
CA ASP A 98 -20.92 14.79 -8.11
C ASP A 98 -21.43 13.80 -9.18
N CYS A 99 -21.04 14.05 -10.42
CA CYS A 99 -21.44 13.23 -11.56
C CYS A 99 -20.76 11.84 -11.58
N GLU A 100 -19.68 11.65 -10.81
CA GLU A 100 -19.01 10.35 -10.64
C GLU A 100 -19.58 9.57 -9.45
N GLY A 101 -20.50 10.17 -8.70
CA GLY A 101 -21.10 9.60 -7.50
C GLY A 101 -20.30 9.83 -6.22
N GLY A 102 -19.23 10.61 -6.28
CA GLY A 102 -18.50 11.06 -5.10
C GLY A 102 -19.30 12.11 -4.32
N VAL A 103 -18.99 12.27 -3.03
CA VAL A 103 -19.67 13.24 -2.16
C VAL A 103 -18.69 14.29 -1.67
N TRP A 104 -18.98 15.54 -2.01
CA TRP A 104 -18.30 16.72 -1.51
C TRP A 104 -18.96 17.18 -0.22
N ILE A 105 -18.19 17.38 0.82
CA ILE A 105 -18.64 17.64 2.17
C ILE A 105 -18.01 18.95 2.63
N GLY A 106 -18.82 19.97 2.83
CA GLY A 106 -18.40 21.25 3.39
C GLY A 106 -18.61 21.28 4.90
N SER A 107 -17.53 21.47 5.65
CA SER A 107 -17.54 21.61 7.10
C SER A 107 -17.36 23.07 7.54
N TYR A 108 -17.68 23.38 8.79
CA TYR A 108 -17.69 24.77 9.28
C TYR A 108 -16.27 25.34 9.43
N PHE A 109 -15.36 24.60 10.07
CA PHE A 109 -13.97 25.03 10.27
C PHE A 109 -12.96 24.22 9.47
N GLY A 110 -13.30 23.00 9.04
CA GLY A 110 -12.37 22.04 8.43
C GLY A 110 -12.25 22.16 6.90
N GLY A 111 -12.96 23.12 6.27
CA GLY A 111 -12.94 23.27 4.82
C GLY A 111 -13.76 22.21 4.09
N ILE A 112 -13.21 21.62 3.04
CA ILE A 112 -13.91 20.67 2.16
C ILE A 112 -13.28 19.29 2.29
N ASN A 113 -14.12 18.26 2.46
CA ASN A 113 -13.75 16.85 2.40
C ASN A 113 -14.36 16.23 1.15
N TYR A 114 -13.72 15.22 0.60
CA TYR A 114 -14.22 14.44 -0.52
C TYR A 114 -14.31 12.96 -0.15
N TYR A 115 -15.50 12.40 -0.33
CA TYR A 115 -15.75 10.96 -0.15
C TYR A 115 -15.96 10.33 -1.52
N PRO A 116 -14.97 9.59 -2.07
CA PRO A 116 -15.05 9.05 -3.42
C PRO A 116 -16.07 7.92 -3.51
N HIS A 117 -16.83 7.87 -4.60
CA HIS A 117 -17.77 6.78 -4.87
C HIS A 117 -17.06 5.50 -5.32
N SER A 118 -16.06 5.63 -6.18
CA SER A 118 -15.21 4.51 -6.54
C SER A 118 -14.17 4.32 -5.47
N TYR A 119 -14.46 3.45 -4.52
CA TYR A 119 -13.42 3.00 -3.61
C TYR A 119 -12.30 2.36 -4.43
N THR A 120 -11.10 2.84 -4.23
CA THR A 120 -9.95 2.01 -4.48
C THR A 120 -10.10 0.77 -3.62
N CYS A 121 -9.94 -0.40 -4.19
CA CYS A 121 -10.01 -1.65 -3.44
C CYS A 121 -8.80 -1.84 -2.50
N PHE A 122 -8.14 -0.75 -2.10
CA PHE A 122 -7.04 -0.71 -1.16
C PHE A 122 -7.58 -0.61 0.27
N GLU A 123 -7.46 -1.69 1.04
CA GLU A 123 -7.60 -1.64 2.49
C GLU A 123 -6.34 -0.99 3.06
N ARG A 124 -6.51 0.10 3.83
CA ARG A 124 -5.41 0.87 4.42
C ARG A 124 -5.25 0.54 5.89
N TYR A 125 -4.00 0.34 6.29
CA TYR A 125 -3.61 0.08 7.66
C TYR A 125 -2.51 1.05 8.07
N TYR A 126 -2.78 1.86 9.10
CA TYR A 126 -1.91 2.91 9.63
C TYR A 126 -2.13 3.04 11.14
N PRO A 127 -1.21 3.66 11.89
CA PRO A 127 -1.39 3.87 13.32
C PRO A 127 -2.63 4.74 13.64
N LYS A 128 -3.52 4.24 14.49
CA LYS A 128 -4.77 4.93 14.90
C LYS A 128 -4.74 5.41 16.35
N GLY A 129 -3.58 5.44 17.00
CA GLY A 129 -3.42 5.86 18.40
C GLY A 129 -2.56 4.90 19.22
N VAL A 130 -2.49 5.12 20.52
CA VAL A 130 -1.49 4.47 21.38
C VAL A 130 -1.78 2.98 21.64
N ASN A 131 -3.03 2.54 21.58
CA ASN A 131 -3.43 1.18 21.96
C ASN A 131 -4.29 0.46 20.93
N ASP A 132 -4.50 1.04 19.75
CA ASP A 132 -5.36 0.46 18.73
C ASP A 132 -4.68 0.47 17.37
N GLY A 133 -4.61 -0.70 16.74
CA GLY A 133 -4.10 -0.88 15.41
C GLY A 133 -2.58 -1.09 15.31
N LEU A 134 -2.02 -0.64 14.20
CA LEU A 134 -0.61 -0.78 13.85
C LEU A 134 0.28 0.13 14.70
N HIS A 135 1.37 -0.41 15.25
CA HIS A 135 2.44 0.34 15.89
C HIS A 135 3.63 0.53 14.93
N GLY A 136 4.01 1.79 14.76
CA GLY A 136 4.97 2.20 13.74
C GLY A 136 4.31 2.36 12.38
N LYS A 137 4.83 3.27 11.59
CA LYS A 137 4.26 3.61 10.28
C LYS A 137 5.15 3.24 9.10
N ARG A 138 6.45 3.07 9.35
CA ARG A 138 7.43 2.71 8.32
C ARG A 138 7.55 1.20 8.25
N ILE A 139 6.75 0.59 7.38
CA ILE A 139 6.68 -0.85 7.24
C ILE A 139 7.91 -1.36 6.50
N ARG A 140 8.56 -2.39 7.04
CA ARG A 140 9.81 -2.91 6.52
C ARG A 140 9.72 -4.32 5.97
N GLU A 141 9.00 -5.22 6.64
CA GLU A 141 8.97 -6.62 6.27
C GLU A 141 7.63 -7.24 6.67
N PHE A 142 7.19 -8.22 5.89
CA PHE A 142 6.04 -9.06 6.20
C PHE A 142 6.45 -10.52 6.22
N CYS A 143 5.91 -11.28 7.17
CA CYS A 143 6.11 -12.72 7.24
C CYS A 143 4.87 -13.41 7.80
N GLN A 144 4.34 -14.42 7.11
CA GLN A 144 3.22 -15.21 7.62
C GLN A 144 3.73 -16.42 8.39
N ASP A 145 3.16 -16.66 9.57
CA ASP A 145 3.45 -17.85 10.36
C ASP A 145 2.60 -19.06 9.94
N SER A 146 2.90 -20.22 10.55
CA SER A 146 2.18 -21.47 10.31
C SER A 146 0.69 -21.44 10.71
N GLN A 147 0.29 -20.45 11.52
CA GLN A 147 -1.10 -20.24 11.95
C GLN A 147 -1.85 -19.25 11.04
N GLY A 148 -1.19 -18.72 10.00
CA GLY A 148 -1.77 -17.77 9.08
C GLY A 148 -1.79 -16.33 9.59
N LYS A 149 -1.12 -16.03 10.73
CA LYS A 149 -0.98 -14.66 11.23
C LYS A 149 0.15 -13.95 10.49
N LEU A 150 -0.03 -12.69 10.18
CA LEU A 150 0.95 -11.87 9.48
C LEU A 150 1.77 -11.07 10.49
N TRP A 151 3.06 -11.35 10.55
CA TRP A 151 4.02 -10.59 11.33
C TRP A 151 4.55 -9.43 10.48
N ILE A 152 4.61 -8.26 11.09
CA ILE A 152 4.93 -7.01 10.43
C ILE A 152 6.05 -6.32 11.19
N GLY A 153 7.20 -6.21 10.54
CA GLY A 153 8.34 -5.45 11.03
C GLY A 153 8.26 -3.99 10.60
N THR A 154 8.55 -3.09 11.52
CA THR A 154 8.60 -1.64 11.25
C THR A 154 9.94 -1.05 11.67
N GLU A 155 10.31 0.09 11.09
CA GLU A 155 11.55 0.80 11.45
C GLU A 155 11.41 1.65 12.73
N ASP A 156 10.18 1.98 13.12
CA ASP A 156 9.88 2.97 14.16
C ASP A 156 8.92 2.48 15.26
N GLY A 157 8.29 1.31 15.06
CA GLY A 157 7.33 0.73 16.01
C GLY A 157 7.65 -0.70 16.43
N GLY A 158 8.72 -1.31 15.90
CA GLY A 158 9.12 -2.67 16.23
C GLY A 158 8.32 -3.74 15.51
N LEU A 159 7.85 -4.75 16.25
CA LEU A 159 7.18 -5.92 15.71
C LEU A 159 5.70 -5.91 16.04
N ASN A 160 4.87 -6.12 15.01
CA ASN A 160 3.44 -6.30 15.11
C ASN A 160 3.04 -7.68 14.61
N ARG A 161 1.90 -8.19 15.11
CA ARG A 161 1.19 -9.34 14.55
C ARG A 161 -0.21 -8.91 14.16
N PHE A 162 -0.58 -9.18 12.93
CA PHE A 162 -1.87 -8.89 12.36
C PHE A 162 -2.62 -10.19 12.06
N ASP A 163 -3.89 -10.24 12.41
CA ASP A 163 -4.79 -11.30 12.01
C ASP A 163 -5.58 -10.89 10.78
N PRO A 164 -5.32 -11.47 9.59
CA PRO A 164 -6.04 -11.09 8.37
C PRO A 164 -7.55 -11.37 8.41
N VAL A 165 -7.99 -12.29 9.27
CA VAL A 165 -9.41 -12.69 9.39
C VAL A 165 -10.18 -11.75 10.32
N THR A 166 -9.66 -11.49 11.54
CA THR A 166 -10.33 -10.61 12.51
C THR A 166 -9.97 -9.15 12.34
N LYS A 167 -8.91 -8.85 11.55
CA LYS A 167 -8.32 -7.52 11.35
C LYS A 167 -7.73 -6.91 12.63
N GLU A 168 -7.46 -7.73 13.63
CA GLU A 168 -6.89 -7.30 14.92
C GLU A 168 -5.37 -7.25 14.88
N PHE A 169 -4.82 -6.28 15.59
CA PHE A 169 -3.37 -6.12 15.79
C PHE A 169 -2.96 -6.47 17.22
N LYS A 170 -1.74 -7.00 17.33
CA LYS A 170 -1.01 -7.12 18.60
C LYS A 170 0.42 -6.65 18.38
N PHE A 171 0.94 -5.81 19.27
CA PHE A 171 2.31 -5.31 19.18
C PHE A 171 3.19 -5.82 20.34
N PHE A 172 4.49 -5.93 20.07
CA PHE A 172 5.44 -6.61 20.95
C PHE A 172 6.60 -5.72 21.41
N THR A 173 6.67 -4.47 20.99
CA THR A 173 7.80 -3.57 21.27
C THR A 173 8.22 -3.50 22.74
N PRO A 174 7.29 -3.37 23.72
CA PRO A 174 7.68 -3.28 25.12
C PRO A 174 8.37 -4.54 25.65
N SER A 175 7.93 -5.73 25.20
CA SER A 175 8.47 -7.02 25.64
C SER A 175 9.77 -7.40 24.93
N LEU A 176 10.00 -6.89 23.72
CA LEU A 176 11.15 -7.24 22.89
C LEU A 176 12.31 -6.24 23.01
N GLY A 177 12.06 -5.02 23.50
CA GLY A 177 13.07 -4.02 23.77
C GLY A 177 13.78 -3.44 22.53
N PHE A 178 13.15 -3.54 21.35
CA PHE A 178 13.66 -2.97 20.10
C PHE A 178 12.54 -2.37 19.25
N THR A 179 12.87 -1.39 18.44
CA THR A 179 11.88 -0.65 17.63
C THR A 179 12.12 -0.73 16.13
N ASN A 180 13.28 -1.28 15.70
CA ASN A 180 13.66 -1.31 14.30
C ASN A 180 13.89 -2.74 13.84
N VAL A 181 12.97 -3.26 13.01
CA VAL A 181 12.94 -4.62 12.47
C VAL A 181 13.18 -4.56 10.98
N HIS A 182 14.15 -5.33 10.46
CA HIS A 182 14.51 -5.33 9.05
C HIS A 182 14.26 -6.66 8.34
N GLY A 183 14.43 -7.79 9.02
CA GLY A 183 14.26 -9.11 8.42
C GLY A 183 13.33 -9.99 9.24
N LEU A 184 12.42 -10.70 8.57
CA LEU A 184 11.52 -11.67 9.18
C LEU A 184 11.57 -12.98 8.39
N CYS A 185 11.61 -14.11 9.11
CA CYS A 185 11.50 -15.42 8.50
C CYS A 185 10.77 -16.38 9.46
N SER A 186 9.73 -17.03 8.98
CA SER A 186 8.99 -18.06 9.71
C SER A 186 9.64 -19.43 9.47
N VAL A 187 9.98 -20.13 10.55
CA VAL A 187 10.54 -21.46 10.51
C VAL A 187 9.75 -22.33 11.48
N GLU A 188 8.82 -23.12 10.98
CA GLU A 188 7.91 -23.94 11.79
C GLU A 188 7.09 -23.08 12.78
N ASN A 189 7.35 -23.21 14.09
CA ASN A 189 6.72 -22.40 15.13
C ASN A 189 7.62 -21.26 15.63
N GLU A 190 8.69 -20.95 14.90
CA GLU A 190 9.62 -19.89 15.24
C GLU A 190 9.54 -18.75 14.25
N LEU A 191 9.56 -17.54 14.76
CA LEU A 191 9.77 -16.32 13.97
C LEU A 191 11.20 -15.83 14.24
N TRP A 192 12.01 -15.79 13.19
CA TRP A 192 13.35 -15.22 13.20
C TRP A 192 13.25 -13.74 12.85
N VAL A 193 13.76 -12.90 13.75
CA VAL A 193 13.59 -11.43 13.68
C VAL A 193 14.97 -10.77 13.64
N GLY A 194 15.32 -10.26 12.47
CA GLY A 194 16.51 -9.45 12.25
C GLY A 194 16.24 -7.99 12.62
N THR A 195 17.15 -7.41 13.38
CA THR A 195 17.00 -6.03 13.88
C THR A 195 18.14 -5.15 13.41
N PHE A 196 17.90 -3.84 13.44
CA PHE A 196 18.98 -2.86 13.33
C PHE A 196 19.65 -2.68 14.70
N SER A 197 20.94 -2.97 14.79
CA SER A 197 21.81 -2.81 15.96
C SER A 197 21.58 -3.73 17.17
N LYS A 198 20.56 -4.60 17.18
CA LYS A 198 20.28 -5.52 18.31
C LYS A 198 20.42 -7.01 17.96
N GLY A 199 21.01 -7.30 16.80
CA GLY A 199 21.25 -8.66 16.33
C GLY A 199 19.97 -9.37 15.89
N LEU A 200 19.95 -10.68 16.11
CA LEU A 200 18.90 -11.61 15.72
C LEU A 200 18.14 -12.11 16.95
N LYS A 201 16.83 -12.14 16.88
CA LYS A 201 15.95 -12.72 17.91
C LYS A 201 15.14 -13.84 17.30
N VAL A 202 14.90 -14.89 18.07
CA VAL A 202 13.98 -15.97 17.70
C VAL A 202 12.84 -16.02 18.70
N ILE A 203 11.62 -15.94 18.19
CA ILE A 203 10.38 -15.91 18.96
C ILE A 203 9.63 -17.21 18.72
N ASP A 204 9.17 -17.92 19.75
CA ASP A 204 8.17 -18.98 19.59
C ASP A 204 6.81 -18.33 19.34
N THR A 205 6.21 -18.61 18.16
CA THR A 205 4.97 -17.98 17.72
C THR A 205 3.74 -18.40 18.51
N ARG A 206 3.82 -19.51 19.29
CA ARG A 206 2.72 -20.02 20.12
C ARG A 206 2.71 -19.37 21.49
N THR A 207 3.91 -19.21 22.10
CA THR A 207 4.07 -18.58 23.43
C THR A 207 4.32 -17.08 23.33
N GLU A 208 4.70 -16.62 22.12
CA GLU A 208 5.01 -15.21 21.81
C GLU A 208 6.15 -14.65 22.66
N THR A 209 7.11 -15.50 23.01
CA THR A 209 8.27 -15.15 23.81
C THR A 209 9.58 -15.34 23.05
N ILE A 210 10.59 -14.54 23.38
CA ILE A 210 11.94 -14.73 22.84
C ILE A 210 12.54 -16.00 23.44
N VAL A 211 12.89 -16.97 22.58
CA VAL A 211 13.50 -18.24 22.99
C VAL A 211 15.00 -18.25 22.74
N ARG A 212 15.52 -17.49 21.78
CA ARG A 212 16.94 -17.32 21.50
C ARG A 212 17.26 -15.89 21.08
N SER A 213 18.48 -15.47 21.36
CA SER A 213 18.98 -14.13 21.05
C SER A 213 20.45 -14.21 20.69
N TYR A 214 20.82 -13.70 19.53
CA TYR A 214 22.18 -13.72 19.02
C TYR A 214 22.67 -12.31 18.73
N GLN A 215 23.92 -12.04 19.07
CA GLN A 215 24.58 -10.77 18.79
C GLN A 215 26.03 -11.03 18.35
N TYR A 216 26.62 -10.05 17.72
CA TYR A 216 28.05 -10.02 17.47
C TYR A 216 28.79 -9.81 18.80
N ASP A 217 29.67 -10.75 19.16
CA ASP A 217 30.48 -10.71 20.38
C ASP A 217 31.99 -10.76 20.06
N GLY A 218 32.35 -10.76 18.77
CA GLY A 218 33.74 -10.88 18.30
C GLY A 218 34.25 -12.31 18.18
N GLY A 219 33.43 -13.31 18.56
CA GLY A 219 33.74 -14.71 18.43
C GLY A 219 33.56 -15.23 17.00
N PRO A 220 34.29 -16.32 16.63
CA PRO A 220 34.27 -16.84 15.25
C PRO A 220 32.96 -17.49 14.83
N HIS A 221 32.08 -17.77 15.79
CA HIS A 221 30.79 -18.44 15.56
C HIS A 221 29.57 -17.56 15.99
N SER A 222 29.82 -16.30 16.36
CA SER A 222 28.77 -15.31 16.62
C SER A 222 28.27 -14.72 15.31
N LEU A 223 27.27 -13.84 15.38
CA LEU A 223 26.95 -12.98 14.24
C LEU A 223 28.20 -12.16 13.84
N ASN A 224 28.33 -11.84 12.56
CA ASN A 224 29.41 -10.96 12.06
C ASN A 224 29.05 -9.46 12.14
N ASP A 225 27.75 -9.14 12.40
CA ASP A 225 27.24 -7.80 12.59
C ASP A 225 25.91 -7.85 13.34
N ASN A 226 25.62 -6.83 14.15
CA ASN A 226 24.33 -6.67 14.83
C ASN A 226 23.21 -6.08 13.95
N ASN A 227 23.54 -5.66 12.72
CA ASN A 227 22.58 -5.19 11.74
C ASN A 227 22.18 -6.34 10.84
N VAL A 228 21.05 -6.97 11.10
CA VAL A 228 20.51 -8.10 10.35
C VAL A 228 19.40 -7.60 9.42
N PHE A 229 19.65 -7.60 8.11
CA PHE A 229 18.76 -7.03 7.10
C PHE A 229 17.88 -8.07 6.39
N ALA A 230 18.39 -9.29 6.21
CA ALA A 230 17.71 -10.33 5.47
C ALA A 230 17.84 -11.69 6.15
N ILE A 231 16.77 -12.46 6.13
CA ILE A 231 16.74 -13.83 6.59
C ILE A 231 16.02 -14.67 5.56
N CYS A 232 16.61 -15.77 5.13
CA CYS A 232 16.04 -16.68 4.15
C CYS A 232 16.16 -18.12 4.63
N ARG A 233 15.04 -18.85 4.64
CA ARG A 233 15.05 -20.31 4.79
C ARG A 233 14.91 -20.92 3.41
N THR A 234 15.86 -21.76 3.04
CA THR A 234 15.83 -22.50 1.78
C THR A 234 14.89 -23.71 1.85
N ALA A 235 14.52 -24.25 0.69
CA ALA A 235 13.71 -25.45 0.58
C ALA A 235 14.42 -26.67 1.25
N ALA A 236 15.75 -26.70 1.25
CA ALA A 236 16.56 -27.70 1.97
C ALA A 236 16.52 -27.52 3.50
N GLY A 237 15.98 -26.41 3.98
CA GLY A 237 15.87 -26.09 5.40
C GLY A 237 17.06 -25.33 5.99
N ASP A 238 18.04 -24.94 5.19
CA ASP A 238 19.13 -24.06 5.61
C ASP A 238 18.61 -22.65 5.87
N ILE A 239 19.17 -21.98 6.88
CA ILE A 239 18.82 -20.60 7.21
C ILE A 239 20.03 -19.72 6.93
N TYR A 240 19.85 -18.74 6.04
CA TYR A 240 20.85 -17.75 5.71
C TYR A 240 20.48 -16.38 6.30
N ILE A 241 21.48 -15.71 6.83
CA ILE A 241 21.36 -14.41 7.49
C ILE A 241 22.24 -13.40 6.74
N GLY A 242 21.62 -12.39 6.14
CA GLY A 242 22.26 -11.25 5.51
C GLY A 242 22.42 -10.09 6.49
N THR A 243 23.64 -9.61 6.59
CA THR A 243 24.01 -8.53 7.51
C THR A 243 24.68 -7.37 6.76
N GLY A 244 25.01 -6.30 7.47
CA GLY A 244 25.81 -5.20 6.92
C GLY A 244 27.25 -5.62 6.55
N CYS A 245 27.72 -6.76 7.05
CA CYS A 245 29.10 -7.24 6.90
C CYS A 245 29.24 -8.60 6.20
N GLY A 246 28.17 -9.11 5.59
CA GLY A 246 28.24 -10.34 4.81
C GLY A 246 27.05 -11.25 4.94
N LEU A 247 27.21 -12.47 4.42
CA LEU A 247 26.26 -13.56 4.52
C LEU A 247 26.76 -14.63 5.51
N MET A 248 25.84 -15.12 6.33
CA MET A 248 26.08 -16.23 7.25
C MET A 248 25.05 -17.34 7.03
N ARG A 249 25.44 -18.56 7.36
CA ARG A 249 24.57 -19.73 7.44
C ARG A 249 24.44 -20.18 8.88
N TYR A 250 23.24 -20.38 9.35
CA TYR A 250 22.97 -20.92 10.69
C TYR A 250 23.28 -22.40 10.76
N ASN A 251 24.08 -22.79 11.73
CA ASN A 251 24.44 -24.16 12.02
C ASN A 251 23.57 -24.69 13.18
N ARG A 252 22.59 -25.54 12.86
CA ARG A 252 21.63 -26.07 13.84
C ARG A 252 22.28 -27.01 14.87
N GLN A 253 23.40 -27.67 14.51
CA GLN A 253 24.04 -28.66 15.40
C GLN A 253 24.80 -27.98 16.53
N THR A 254 25.41 -26.85 16.25
CA THR A 254 26.24 -26.09 17.19
C THR A 254 25.58 -24.86 17.74
N ASP A 255 24.37 -24.55 17.25
CA ASP A 255 23.60 -23.31 17.56
C ASP A 255 24.45 -22.05 17.33
N SER A 256 25.10 -21.96 16.18
CA SER A 256 26.06 -20.92 15.82
C SER A 256 25.95 -20.52 14.34
N PHE A 257 26.83 -19.63 13.91
CA PHE A 257 26.82 -19.10 12.54
C PHE A 257 28.14 -19.33 11.83
N ASP A 258 28.04 -19.89 10.62
CA ASP A 258 29.18 -20.08 9.73
C ASP A 258 29.21 -18.91 8.71
N ILE A 259 30.33 -18.21 8.62
CA ILE A 259 30.53 -17.10 7.68
C ILE A 259 30.78 -17.69 6.29
N ILE A 260 30.15 -17.07 5.26
CA ILE A 260 30.46 -17.37 3.86
C ILE A 260 31.61 -16.47 3.42
N PRO A 261 32.82 -17.05 3.22
CA PRO A 261 34.07 -16.28 3.08
C PRO A 261 34.06 -15.33 1.86
N GLU A 262 33.42 -15.74 0.76
CA GLU A 262 33.37 -15.01 -0.50
C GLU A 262 32.56 -13.70 -0.38
N LEU A 263 31.76 -13.57 0.68
CA LEU A 263 30.81 -12.47 0.87
C LEU A 263 31.12 -11.62 2.09
N VAL A 264 32.30 -11.77 2.68
CA VAL A 264 32.75 -10.94 3.81
C VAL A 264 32.87 -9.48 3.38
N GLY A 265 32.27 -8.57 4.16
CA GLY A 265 32.25 -7.13 3.90
C GLY A 265 31.21 -6.69 2.87
N ILE A 266 30.39 -7.60 2.36
CA ILE A 266 29.29 -7.29 1.42
C ILE A 266 28.01 -6.99 2.21
N PHE A 267 27.44 -5.80 2.02
CA PHE A 267 26.15 -5.47 2.61
C PHE A 267 25.03 -6.21 1.86
N VAL A 268 24.48 -7.26 2.48
CA VAL A 268 23.41 -8.09 1.93
C VAL A 268 22.06 -7.46 2.29
N TYR A 269 21.33 -7.05 1.27
CA TYR A 269 20.05 -6.33 1.42
C TYR A 269 18.85 -7.27 1.36
N ASP A 270 18.88 -8.24 0.43
CA ASP A 270 17.84 -9.25 0.24
C ASP A 270 18.44 -10.60 -0.12
N ILE A 271 17.77 -11.68 0.27
CA ILE A 271 18.14 -13.06 -0.01
C ILE A 271 16.93 -13.80 -0.55
N LYS A 272 17.08 -14.44 -1.71
CA LYS A 272 16.02 -15.24 -2.33
C LYS A 272 16.58 -16.53 -2.89
N GLU A 273 15.94 -17.66 -2.59
CA GLU A 273 16.15 -18.91 -3.31
C GLU A 273 15.20 -18.97 -4.50
N ASP A 274 15.70 -19.27 -5.71
CA ASP A 274 14.87 -19.52 -6.88
C ASP A 274 14.39 -20.99 -6.89
N THR A 275 13.42 -21.30 -7.75
CA THR A 275 12.85 -22.66 -7.87
C THR A 275 13.85 -23.71 -8.36
N SER A 276 14.99 -23.29 -8.90
CA SER A 276 16.12 -24.16 -9.27
C SER A 276 17.08 -24.41 -8.11
N GLY A 277 16.84 -23.80 -6.94
CA GLY A 277 17.66 -23.92 -5.74
C GLY A 277 18.89 -23.00 -5.72
N ASN A 278 19.02 -22.07 -6.67
CA ASN A 278 20.08 -21.07 -6.62
C ASN A 278 19.74 -19.99 -5.59
N LEU A 279 20.77 -19.52 -4.88
CA LEU A 279 20.58 -18.43 -3.91
C LEU A 279 21.02 -17.11 -4.52
N TRP A 280 20.11 -16.13 -4.52
CA TRP A 280 20.33 -14.80 -5.03
C TRP A 280 20.46 -13.80 -3.88
N LEU A 281 21.45 -12.92 -3.96
CA LEU A 281 21.73 -11.89 -2.95
C LEU A 281 21.70 -10.51 -3.61
N ALA A 282 20.72 -9.71 -3.25
CA ALA A 282 20.72 -8.30 -3.58
C ALA A 282 21.64 -7.54 -2.61
N THR A 283 22.51 -6.68 -3.14
CA THR A 283 23.46 -5.92 -2.33
C THR A 283 23.31 -4.42 -2.50
N TYR A 284 23.75 -3.68 -1.50
CA TYR A 284 23.59 -2.22 -1.48
C TYR A 284 24.43 -1.49 -2.54
N VAL A 285 25.64 -1.99 -2.87
CA VAL A 285 26.54 -1.32 -3.83
C VAL A 285 27.38 -2.28 -4.70
N CYS A 286 27.25 -3.59 -4.47
CA CYS A 286 28.08 -4.59 -5.13
C CYS A 286 27.33 -5.40 -6.21
N GLY A 287 26.16 -4.90 -6.67
CA GLY A 287 25.34 -5.61 -7.65
C GLY A 287 24.57 -6.78 -7.03
N VAL A 288 24.47 -7.88 -7.76
CA VAL A 288 23.79 -9.09 -7.31
C VAL A 288 24.72 -10.28 -7.36
N PHE A 289 24.70 -11.10 -6.31
CA PHE A 289 25.41 -12.38 -6.29
C PHE A 289 24.43 -13.52 -6.50
N ARG A 290 24.85 -14.53 -7.23
CA ARG A 290 24.13 -15.79 -7.41
C ARG A 290 25.01 -16.95 -6.99
N TYR A 291 24.54 -17.79 -6.09
CA TYR A 291 25.12 -19.10 -5.83
C TYR A 291 24.49 -20.12 -6.76
N ASP A 292 25.27 -20.66 -7.69
CA ASP A 292 24.84 -21.74 -8.56
C ASP A 292 24.96 -23.07 -7.80
N VAL A 293 23.84 -23.65 -7.40
CA VAL A 293 23.81 -24.86 -6.58
C VAL A 293 24.41 -26.07 -7.33
N SER A 294 24.31 -26.10 -8.65
CA SER A 294 24.81 -27.17 -9.49
C SER A 294 26.33 -27.15 -9.62
N LYS A 295 26.91 -25.96 -9.72
CA LYS A 295 28.35 -25.72 -9.84
C LYS A 295 29.03 -25.50 -8.49
N LYS A 296 28.25 -25.23 -7.45
CA LYS A 296 28.70 -24.87 -6.08
C LYS A 296 29.64 -23.66 -6.07
N GLU A 297 29.31 -22.64 -6.87
CA GLU A 297 30.11 -21.43 -7.01
C GLU A 297 29.28 -20.16 -6.93
N TRP A 298 29.89 -19.09 -6.43
CA TRP A 298 29.35 -17.77 -6.41
C TRP A 298 29.69 -17.00 -7.69
N LYS A 299 28.74 -16.31 -8.27
CA LYS A 299 28.94 -15.38 -9.39
C LYS A 299 28.38 -14.03 -9.03
N ASN A 300 29.13 -12.96 -9.36
CA ASN A 300 28.70 -11.58 -9.17
C ASN A 300 28.37 -10.93 -10.50
N TYR A 301 27.23 -10.25 -10.57
CA TYR A 301 26.80 -9.45 -11.70
C TYR A 301 26.74 -7.99 -11.28
N VAL A 302 27.40 -7.13 -12.04
CA VAL A 302 27.52 -5.69 -11.75
C VAL A 302 27.12 -4.84 -12.95
N HIS A 303 26.80 -3.61 -12.67
CA HIS A 303 26.55 -2.59 -13.70
C HIS A 303 27.86 -2.25 -14.44
N ASN A 304 27.75 -2.15 -15.75
CA ASN A 304 28.80 -1.65 -16.64
C ASN A 304 28.18 -0.61 -17.60
N GLU A 305 28.65 0.63 -17.55
CA GLU A 305 28.13 1.71 -18.39
C GLU A 305 28.33 1.47 -19.91
N LYS A 306 29.32 0.64 -20.27
CA LYS A 306 29.62 0.32 -21.68
C LYS A 306 28.85 -0.89 -22.21
N ASP A 307 28.11 -1.57 -21.34
CA ASP A 307 27.34 -2.75 -21.69
C ASP A 307 25.87 -2.58 -21.27
N GLU A 308 25.01 -2.31 -22.24
CA GLU A 308 23.56 -2.15 -22.05
C GLU A 308 22.86 -3.42 -21.55
N LYS A 309 23.50 -4.58 -21.72
CA LYS A 309 23.00 -5.87 -21.26
C LYS A 309 23.52 -6.24 -19.87
N SER A 310 24.37 -5.44 -19.26
CA SER A 310 24.76 -5.61 -17.87
C SER A 310 23.62 -5.22 -16.92
N LEU A 311 23.77 -5.50 -15.63
CA LEU A 311 22.86 -5.04 -14.58
C LEU A 311 22.62 -3.51 -14.68
N SER A 312 21.40 -3.03 -14.46
CA SER A 312 21.08 -1.60 -14.63
C SER A 312 21.72 -0.70 -13.56
N ASN A 313 21.87 -1.20 -12.33
CA ASN A 313 22.45 -0.46 -11.20
C ASN A 313 23.03 -1.44 -10.18
N ASN A 314 24.15 -1.09 -9.53
CA ASN A 314 24.75 -1.89 -8.47
C ASN A 314 23.99 -1.85 -7.14
N LYS A 315 23.07 -0.93 -6.95
CA LYS A 315 22.16 -0.91 -5.80
C LYS A 315 20.93 -1.75 -6.12
N VAL A 316 20.98 -3.02 -5.78
CA VAL A 316 19.88 -3.97 -5.96
C VAL A 316 19.08 -4.04 -4.67
N LEU A 317 17.76 -3.85 -4.77
CA LEU A 317 16.87 -3.75 -3.61
C LEU A 317 16.16 -5.06 -3.28
N SER A 318 15.75 -5.80 -4.31
CA SER A 318 15.11 -7.11 -4.12
C SER A 318 15.31 -8.04 -5.31
N VAL A 319 15.09 -9.32 -5.05
CA VAL A 319 15.05 -10.39 -6.05
C VAL A 319 13.65 -10.98 -6.06
N PHE A 320 13.07 -11.13 -7.24
CA PHE A 320 11.75 -11.71 -7.43
C PHE A 320 11.78 -12.77 -8.52
N GLU A 321 11.17 -13.93 -8.30
CA GLU A 321 10.95 -14.95 -9.32
C GLU A 321 9.48 -14.98 -9.68
N ASP A 322 9.17 -14.80 -10.97
CA ASP A 322 7.80 -14.82 -11.48
C ASP A 322 7.24 -16.24 -11.65
N SER A 323 5.97 -16.36 -11.96
CA SER A 323 5.27 -17.62 -12.17
C SER A 323 5.82 -18.44 -13.35
N ARG A 324 6.56 -17.79 -14.26
CA ARG A 324 7.23 -18.39 -15.42
C ARG A 324 8.69 -18.77 -15.11
N ARG A 325 9.11 -18.62 -13.84
CA ARG A 325 10.48 -18.86 -13.33
C ARG A 325 11.54 -17.91 -13.88
N ASN A 326 11.14 -16.72 -14.31
CA ASN A 326 12.09 -15.68 -14.62
C ASN A 326 12.52 -14.95 -13.35
N VAL A 327 13.79 -14.63 -13.25
CA VAL A 327 14.35 -13.87 -12.12
C VAL A 327 14.43 -12.41 -12.48
N TRP A 328 13.79 -11.59 -11.65
CA TRP A 328 13.72 -10.15 -11.76
C TRP A 328 14.45 -9.49 -10.59
N LEU A 329 15.14 -8.40 -10.88
CA LEU A 329 15.86 -7.60 -9.91
C LEU A 329 15.30 -6.19 -9.89
N THR A 330 15.02 -5.67 -8.71
CA THR A 330 14.64 -4.26 -8.54
C THR A 330 15.85 -3.43 -8.16
N THR A 331 15.93 -2.19 -8.63
CA THR A 331 17.10 -1.34 -8.40
C THR A 331 16.73 0.04 -7.88
N GLN A 332 17.68 0.67 -7.19
CA GLN A 332 17.56 2.04 -6.71
C GLN A 332 18.07 3.00 -7.80
N GLY A 333 17.21 3.30 -8.78
CA GLY A 333 17.47 4.37 -9.74
C GLY A 333 17.78 3.95 -11.17
N ARG A 334 17.36 2.78 -11.62
CA ARG A 334 17.29 2.37 -13.05
C ARG A 334 16.28 1.22 -13.24
N GLY A 335 15.13 1.31 -12.57
CA GLY A 335 14.00 0.43 -12.77
C GLY A 335 14.24 -1.02 -12.35
N ILE A 336 13.81 -1.95 -13.19
CA ILE A 336 13.92 -3.40 -12.97
C ILE A 336 14.70 -4.10 -14.07
N CYS A 337 15.29 -5.23 -13.75
CA CYS A 337 16.05 -6.06 -14.68
C CYS A 337 15.49 -7.48 -14.74
N LEU A 338 15.31 -8.00 -15.95
CA LEU A 338 15.06 -9.42 -16.19
C LEU A 338 16.40 -10.12 -16.46
N PHE A 339 16.71 -11.16 -15.72
CA PHE A 339 17.88 -11.99 -15.93
C PHE A 339 17.64 -13.08 -16.99
N HIS A 340 18.59 -13.26 -17.91
CA HIS A 340 18.60 -14.31 -18.91
C HIS A 340 19.64 -15.38 -18.59
N PRO A 341 19.23 -16.56 -18.11
CA PRO A 341 20.19 -17.57 -17.63
C PRO A 341 21.11 -18.14 -18.72
N GLU A 342 20.63 -18.21 -19.99
CA GLU A 342 21.42 -18.77 -21.11
C GLU A 342 22.59 -17.88 -21.51
N THR A 343 22.43 -16.58 -21.40
CA THR A 343 23.44 -15.60 -21.82
C THR A 343 24.04 -14.85 -20.64
N GLU A 344 23.47 -15.06 -19.44
CA GLU A 344 23.86 -14.43 -18.18
C GLU A 344 23.90 -12.89 -18.27
N ASN A 345 22.95 -12.32 -18.99
CA ASN A 345 22.79 -10.88 -19.18
C ASN A 345 21.38 -10.42 -18.76
N PHE A 346 21.09 -9.14 -18.93
CA PHE A 346 19.85 -8.52 -18.43
C PHE A 346 19.13 -7.74 -19.52
N THR A 347 17.78 -7.77 -19.46
CA THR A 347 16.92 -6.78 -20.12
C THR A 347 16.47 -5.78 -19.05
N ARG A 348 16.56 -4.49 -19.37
CA ARG A 348 16.23 -3.38 -18.45
C ARG A 348 14.89 -2.77 -18.80
N TYR A 349 14.13 -2.42 -17.74
CA TYR A 349 12.87 -1.69 -17.85
C TYR A 349 12.95 -0.50 -16.89
N ASP A 350 12.82 0.71 -17.42
CA ASP A 350 12.94 1.98 -16.69
C ASP A 350 11.89 2.99 -17.15
N THR A 351 12.03 4.24 -16.77
CA THR A 351 11.12 5.31 -17.21
C THR A 351 11.11 5.52 -18.72
N GLY A 352 12.18 5.18 -19.41
CA GLY A 352 12.25 5.18 -20.89
C GLY A 352 11.37 4.11 -21.54
N ASN A 353 11.05 3.03 -20.84
CA ASN A 353 10.14 1.97 -21.24
C ASN A 353 8.73 2.10 -20.64
N GLY A 354 8.44 3.22 -19.98
CA GLY A 354 7.11 3.55 -19.45
C GLY A 354 6.90 3.27 -17.96
N LEU A 355 7.92 2.85 -17.18
CA LEU A 355 7.77 2.80 -15.73
C LEU A 355 7.59 4.21 -15.15
N PRO A 356 6.79 4.37 -14.07
CA PRO A 356 6.51 5.67 -13.49
C PRO A 356 7.69 6.27 -12.70
N ASN A 357 8.64 5.42 -12.31
CA ASN A 357 9.81 5.80 -11.53
C ASN A 357 10.92 4.77 -11.68
N ASP A 358 12.17 5.23 -11.67
CA ASP A 358 13.36 4.38 -11.75
C ASP A 358 13.76 3.74 -10.42
N VAL A 359 13.16 4.14 -9.30
CA VAL A 359 13.30 3.49 -8.00
C VAL A 359 12.15 2.52 -7.82
N VAL A 360 12.43 1.23 -7.92
CA VAL A 360 11.47 0.16 -7.69
C VAL A 360 11.92 -0.65 -6.49
N TYR A 361 11.07 -0.73 -5.46
CA TYR A 361 11.40 -1.42 -4.21
C TYR A 361 11.10 -2.91 -4.26
N GLN A 362 9.89 -3.28 -4.71
CA GLN A 362 9.40 -4.65 -4.71
C GLN A 362 8.53 -4.94 -5.93
N ILE A 363 8.45 -6.21 -6.28
CA ILE A 363 7.55 -6.76 -7.29
C ILE A 363 6.63 -7.77 -6.60
N ALA A 364 5.35 -7.74 -6.93
CA ALA A 364 4.43 -8.85 -6.72
C ALA A 364 3.71 -9.14 -8.03
N GLU A 365 3.47 -10.41 -8.32
CA GLU A 365 2.73 -10.86 -9.49
C GLU A 365 1.34 -11.30 -9.09
N ASP A 366 0.31 -10.83 -9.80
CA ASP A 366 -1.04 -11.33 -9.62
C ASP A 366 -1.26 -12.66 -10.36
N GLU A 367 -2.49 -13.18 -10.34
CA GLU A 367 -2.79 -14.47 -10.96
C GLU A 367 -2.90 -14.40 -12.48
N ASP A 368 -3.04 -13.20 -13.03
CA ASP A 368 -3.07 -12.94 -14.48
C ASP A 368 -1.65 -12.70 -15.04
N GLY A 369 -0.62 -12.76 -14.19
CA GLY A 369 0.78 -12.52 -14.56
C GLY A 369 1.12 -11.03 -14.73
N VAL A 370 0.30 -10.15 -14.17
CA VAL A 370 0.54 -8.71 -14.17
C VAL A 370 1.36 -8.33 -12.94
N PHE A 371 2.34 -7.47 -13.14
CA PHE A 371 3.23 -7.02 -12.07
C PHE A 371 2.65 -5.80 -11.33
N TRP A 372 2.78 -5.84 -10.03
CA TRP A 372 2.53 -4.74 -9.12
C TRP A 372 3.86 -4.29 -8.53
N LEU A 373 4.29 -3.08 -8.90
CA LEU A 373 5.61 -2.53 -8.60
C LEU A 373 5.46 -1.41 -7.57
N THR A 374 6.09 -1.57 -6.42
CA THR A 374 6.17 -0.50 -5.43
C THR A 374 7.30 0.44 -5.79
N THR A 375 7.02 1.73 -5.86
CA THR A 375 7.98 2.75 -6.30
C THR A 375 8.11 3.91 -5.31
N ASN A 376 8.98 4.85 -5.63
CA ASN A 376 9.09 6.12 -4.91
C ASN A 376 8.01 7.14 -5.33
N ASN A 377 7.15 6.78 -6.29
CA ASN A 377 6.08 7.63 -6.81
C ASN A 377 4.82 6.80 -7.12
N GLY A 378 4.28 6.16 -6.08
CA GLY A 378 3.06 5.36 -6.16
C GLY A 378 3.29 3.88 -6.45
N LEU A 379 2.16 3.18 -6.60
CA LEU A 379 2.07 1.76 -6.94
C LEU A 379 1.78 1.63 -8.44
N ALA A 380 2.65 0.95 -9.18
CA ALA A 380 2.44 0.71 -10.60
C ALA A 380 1.90 -0.69 -10.86
N ARG A 381 0.82 -0.78 -11.63
CA ARG A 381 0.35 -2.01 -12.25
C ARG A 381 0.96 -2.07 -13.66
N PHE A 382 1.81 -3.05 -13.91
CA PHE A 382 2.56 -3.20 -15.14
C PHE A 382 2.25 -4.52 -15.83
N ASP A 383 1.61 -4.45 -16.97
CA ASP A 383 1.37 -5.61 -17.83
C ASP A 383 2.54 -5.80 -18.80
N LEU A 384 3.34 -6.82 -18.57
CA LEU A 384 4.48 -7.17 -19.39
C LEU A 384 4.11 -7.52 -20.85
N THR A 385 2.90 -7.99 -21.09
CA THR A 385 2.47 -8.44 -22.42
C THR A 385 2.10 -7.27 -23.31
N SER A 386 1.36 -6.31 -22.78
CA SER A 386 0.92 -5.13 -23.52
C SER A 386 1.87 -3.93 -23.35
N GLY A 387 2.75 -3.95 -22.35
CA GLY A 387 3.56 -2.81 -21.95
C GLY A 387 2.75 -1.72 -21.24
N ALA A 388 1.48 -1.96 -20.94
CA ALA A 388 0.63 -0.97 -20.29
C ALA A 388 1.00 -0.77 -18.83
N VAL A 389 1.15 0.48 -18.42
CA VAL A 389 1.42 0.88 -17.04
C VAL A 389 0.29 1.76 -16.52
N LYS A 390 -0.21 1.45 -15.34
CA LYS A 390 -1.16 2.27 -14.59
C LYS A 390 -0.61 2.56 -13.21
N VAL A 391 -0.63 3.83 -12.81
CA VAL A 391 -0.09 4.27 -11.51
C VAL A 391 -1.22 4.63 -10.58
N TYR A 392 -1.11 4.18 -9.33
CA TYR A 392 -1.99 4.51 -8.22
C TYR A 392 -1.20 5.32 -7.20
N THR A 393 -1.84 6.34 -6.65
CA THR A 393 -1.24 7.29 -5.70
C THR A 393 -2.14 7.46 -4.48
N THR A 394 -1.77 8.36 -3.59
CA THR A 394 -2.62 8.79 -2.46
C THR A 394 -3.98 9.29 -2.91
N ALA A 395 -4.08 9.90 -4.10
CA ALA A 395 -5.35 10.27 -4.72
C ALA A 395 -6.26 9.06 -5.04
N ASN A 396 -5.68 7.88 -5.20
CA ASN A 396 -6.38 6.61 -5.40
C ASN A 396 -6.56 5.81 -4.10
N GLY A 397 -6.19 6.37 -2.95
CA GLY A 397 -6.38 5.76 -1.63
C GLY A 397 -5.17 5.00 -1.08
N LEU A 398 -3.97 5.22 -1.60
CA LEU A 398 -2.76 4.73 -0.93
C LEU A 398 -2.47 5.57 0.33
N PRO A 399 -1.84 5.01 1.37
CA PRO A 399 -1.45 5.76 2.56
C PRO A 399 -0.27 6.69 2.31
N SER A 400 0.56 6.39 1.32
CA SER A 400 1.70 7.18 0.87
C SER A 400 2.03 6.85 -0.59
N ASP A 401 2.59 7.81 -1.31
CA ASP A 401 3.15 7.58 -2.65
C ASP A 401 4.53 6.94 -2.59
N GLN A 402 5.20 7.00 -1.44
CA GLN A 402 6.49 6.37 -1.21
C GLN A 402 6.34 5.05 -0.47
N PHE A 403 6.74 3.97 -1.13
CA PHE A 403 6.83 2.64 -0.55
C PHE A 403 8.17 2.42 0.16
N ASN A 404 8.29 1.30 0.87
CA ASN A 404 9.50 0.98 1.62
C ASN A 404 10.17 -0.30 1.09
N TYR A 405 11.41 -0.50 1.51
CA TYR A 405 12.26 -1.63 1.10
C TYR A 405 11.70 -2.94 1.66
N ARG A 406 11.82 -4.04 0.89
CA ARG A 406 11.46 -5.42 1.26
C ARG A 406 10.04 -5.59 1.82
N SER A 407 9.17 -4.62 1.56
CA SER A 407 7.88 -4.51 2.19
C SER A 407 6.76 -5.01 1.27
N SER A 408 6.81 -6.27 0.90
CA SER A 408 5.77 -6.94 0.09
C SER A 408 5.50 -8.35 0.58
N PHE A 409 4.24 -8.75 0.52
CA PHE A 409 3.81 -10.12 0.78
C PHE A 409 2.57 -10.42 -0.03
N LYS A 410 2.48 -11.63 -0.58
CA LYS A 410 1.26 -12.15 -1.22
C LYS A 410 0.84 -13.40 -0.47
N ASP A 411 -0.39 -13.42 0.02
CA ASP A 411 -0.93 -14.59 0.69
C ASP A 411 -1.44 -15.65 -0.30
N LYS A 412 -1.80 -16.80 0.23
CA LYS A 412 -2.33 -17.94 -0.55
C LYS A 412 -3.66 -17.66 -1.24
N ASP A 413 -4.41 -16.68 -0.78
CA ASP A 413 -5.71 -16.29 -1.31
C ASP A 413 -5.58 -15.18 -2.39
N GLY A 414 -4.34 -14.79 -2.71
CA GLY A 414 -4.00 -13.82 -3.73
C GLY A 414 -4.07 -12.37 -3.24
N THR A 415 -4.28 -12.12 -1.94
CA THR A 415 -4.21 -10.79 -1.38
C THR A 415 -2.76 -10.33 -1.31
N ILE A 416 -2.49 -9.15 -1.85
CA ILE A 416 -1.17 -8.52 -1.87
C ILE A 416 -1.12 -7.45 -0.77
N TYR A 417 -0.03 -7.48 -0.01
CA TYR A 417 0.30 -6.52 1.04
C TYR A 417 1.53 -5.73 0.63
N PHE A 418 1.44 -4.40 0.66
CA PHE A 418 2.57 -3.52 0.39
C PHE A 418 2.73 -2.49 1.49
N GLY A 419 3.93 -2.44 2.06
CA GLY A 419 4.28 -1.47 3.08
C GLY A 419 4.87 -0.19 2.51
N SER A 420 4.49 0.91 3.13
CA SER A 420 4.95 2.26 2.80
C SER A 420 5.62 2.92 4.01
N ILE A 421 5.97 4.19 3.88
CA ILE A 421 6.49 4.99 4.98
C ILE A 421 5.39 5.49 5.94
N ASP A 422 4.11 5.33 5.58
CA ASP A 422 2.95 5.76 6.36
C ASP A 422 1.90 4.65 6.52
N GLY A 423 2.34 3.42 6.80
CA GLY A 423 1.49 2.25 6.95
C GLY A 423 1.56 1.29 5.76
N PHE A 424 0.55 0.45 5.58
CA PHE A 424 0.50 -0.50 4.47
C PHE A 424 -0.88 -0.59 3.84
N VAL A 425 -0.92 -1.14 2.65
CA VAL A 425 -2.14 -1.48 1.93
C VAL A 425 -2.26 -2.99 1.77
N ALA A 426 -3.50 -3.47 1.76
CA ALA A 426 -3.85 -4.81 1.36
C ALA A 426 -4.93 -4.74 0.28
N PHE A 427 -4.81 -5.55 -0.75
CA PHE A 427 -5.82 -5.65 -1.81
C PHE A 427 -5.73 -6.98 -2.54
N ASN A 428 -6.85 -7.41 -3.10
CA ASN A 428 -6.86 -8.57 -3.98
C ASN A 428 -7.09 -8.09 -5.43
N PRO A 429 -6.13 -8.31 -6.34
CA PRO A 429 -6.25 -7.87 -7.74
C PRO A 429 -7.51 -8.39 -8.46
N LYS A 430 -8.03 -9.56 -8.09
CA LYS A 430 -9.27 -10.12 -8.68
C LYS A 430 -10.52 -9.30 -8.37
N THR A 431 -10.57 -8.67 -7.20
CA THR A 431 -11.71 -7.85 -6.78
C THR A 431 -11.52 -6.38 -7.09
N PHE A 432 -10.42 -6.05 -7.76
CA PHE A 432 -10.06 -4.68 -8.07
C PHE A 432 -10.97 -4.11 -9.16
N SER A 433 -11.89 -3.22 -8.78
CA SER A 433 -12.77 -2.53 -9.73
C SER A 433 -12.15 -1.20 -10.14
N GLU A 434 -11.98 -1.01 -11.43
CA GLU A 434 -11.52 0.27 -11.97
C GLU A 434 -12.67 1.25 -12.15
N ASN A 435 -12.43 2.53 -11.90
CA ASN A 435 -13.35 3.58 -12.29
C ASN A 435 -13.42 3.63 -13.83
N LYS A 436 -14.60 3.32 -14.37
CA LYS A 436 -14.86 3.33 -15.82
C LYS A 436 -15.36 4.70 -16.33
N TYR A 437 -15.47 5.68 -15.46
CA TYR A 437 -15.89 7.01 -15.84
C TYR A 437 -14.83 7.67 -16.73
N VAL A 438 -15.23 8.04 -17.92
CA VAL A 438 -14.40 8.80 -18.86
C VAL A 438 -14.82 10.26 -18.77
N PRO A 439 -13.99 11.16 -18.20
CA PRO A 439 -14.31 12.56 -18.11
C PRO A 439 -14.42 13.17 -19.51
N SER A 440 -15.47 13.95 -19.74
CA SER A 440 -15.61 14.71 -20.99
C SER A 440 -14.67 15.91 -20.94
N ALA A 441 -13.71 15.95 -21.87
CA ALA A 441 -12.90 17.15 -22.05
C ALA A 441 -13.75 18.21 -22.75
N VAL A 442 -13.90 19.36 -22.12
CA VAL A 442 -14.63 20.50 -22.69
C VAL A 442 -13.67 21.68 -22.78
N ILE A 443 -13.55 22.26 -23.97
CA ILE A 443 -12.79 23.49 -24.16
C ILE A 443 -13.70 24.66 -23.75
N THR A 444 -13.35 25.34 -22.67
CA THR A 444 -14.15 26.46 -22.11
C THR A 444 -13.78 27.78 -22.74
N ASP A 445 -12.49 27.97 -23.07
CA ASP A 445 -11.97 29.24 -23.55
C ASP A 445 -10.94 29.02 -24.66
N PHE A 446 -10.92 29.91 -25.63
CA PHE A 446 -9.91 30.00 -26.65
C PHE A 446 -9.21 31.35 -26.59
N LEU A 447 -7.91 31.35 -26.34
CA LEU A 447 -7.11 32.56 -26.23
C LEU A 447 -6.12 32.66 -27.40
N LEU A 448 -6.17 33.76 -28.16
CA LEU A 448 -5.16 34.10 -29.14
C LEU A 448 -4.34 35.28 -28.63
N PHE A 449 -3.03 35.10 -28.46
CA PHE A 449 -2.15 36.12 -27.83
C PHE A 449 -2.66 36.64 -26.48
N ASN A 450 -3.12 35.72 -25.59
CA ASN A 450 -3.73 36.02 -24.29
C ASN A 450 -5.01 36.87 -24.32
N LYS A 451 -5.68 36.96 -25.46
CA LYS A 451 -6.99 37.59 -25.60
C LYS A 451 -8.06 36.54 -25.87
N GLU A 452 -9.12 36.57 -25.11
CA GLU A 452 -10.29 35.71 -25.30
C GLU A 452 -10.92 35.97 -26.67
N MET A 453 -11.06 34.89 -27.47
CA MET A 453 -11.69 34.92 -28.78
C MET A 453 -13.08 34.33 -28.67
N ARG A 454 -14.10 35.12 -29.05
CA ARG A 454 -15.49 34.68 -29.07
C ARG A 454 -15.93 34.36 -30.48
N ALA A 455 -16.76 33.34 -30.62
CA ALA A 455 -17.33 32.96 -31.92
C ALA A 455 -18.04 34.14 -32.58
N GLY A 456 -17.76 34.37 -33.87
CA GLY A 456 -18.37 35.45 -34.65
C GLY A 456 -17.87 36.86 -34.35
N ALA A 457 -16.87 37.03 -33.45
CA ALA A 457 -16.28 38.37 -33.22
C ALA A 457 -15.32 38.75 -34.36
N GLU A 458 -15.19 40.07 -34.61
CA GLU A 458 -14.30 40.62 -35.57
C GLU A 458 -12.84 40.18 -35.27
N ASN A 459 -12.13 39.61 -36.25
CA ASN A 459 -10.78 39.02 -36.12
C ASN A 459 -10.72 37.73 -35.24
N SER A 460 -11.83 37.07 -34.98
CA SER A 460 -11.82 35.76 -34.34
C SER A 460 -11.68 34.66 -35.38
N PRO A 461 -10.79 33.68 -35.18
CA PRO A 461 -10.72 32.48 -36.02
C PRO A 461 -11.88 31.51 -35.77
N LEU A 462 -12.70 31.78 -34.75
CA LEU A 462 -13.86 30.96 -34.40
C LEU A 462 -15.11 31.48 -35.09
N GLN A 463 -15.71 30.69 -35.98
CA GLN A 463 -16.98 31.00 -36.62
C GLN A 463 -18.18 30.58 -35.75
N GLU A 464 -18.03 29.53 -35.02
CA GLU A 464 -19.00 28.98 -34.07
C GLU A 464 -18.36 28.63 -32.73
N SER A 465 -19.15 28.21 -31.75
CA SER A 465 -18.60 27.77 -30.44
C SER A 465 -17.52 26.73 -30.63
N ILE A 466 -16.39 26.89 -29.95
CA ILE A 466 -15.25 25.95 -30.05
C ILE A 466 -15.64 24.52 -29.71
N THR A 467 -16.69 24.32 -28.92
CA THR A 467 -17.23 22.98 -28.59
C THR A 467 -17.77 22.25 -29.81
N PHE A 468 -18.16 22.99 -30.88
CA PHE A 468 -18.75 22.47 -32.12
C PHE A 468 -17.84 22.67 -33.35
N SER A 469 -16.68 23.30 -33.16
CA SER A 469 -15.77 23.61 -34.27
C SER A 469 -14.86 22.43 -34.62
N ASP A 470 -14.98 21.88 -35.80
CA ASP A 470 -14.10 20.84 -36.34
C ASP A 470 -12.78 21.41 -36.86
N LYS A 471 -12.73 22.72 -37.17
CA LYS A 471 -11.58 23.41 -37.74
C LYS A 471 -11.43 24.82 -37.22
N LEU A 472 -10.20 25.23 -36.98
CA LEU A 472 -9.84 26.62 -36.73
C LEU A 472 -9.30 27.23 -38.04
N LEU A 473 -9.86 28.37 -38.43
CA LEU A 473 -9.31 29.19 -39.54
C LEU A 473 -8.23 30.10 -38.91
N LEU A 474 -6.97 29.70 -39.01
CA LEU A 474 -5.80 30.48 -38.57
C LEU A 474 -5.27 31.36 -39.70
#